data_9b284cc32e3612b4296627b2878ad714
#
_entry.id   9b284cc32e3612b4296627b2878ad714
#
_cell.length_a   1.000
_cell.length_b   1.000
_cell.length_c   1.000
_cell.angle_alpha   90.00
_cell.angle_beta   90.00
_cell.angle_gamma   90.00
#
_symmetry.space_group_name_H-M   'P 1'
#
loop_
_entity.id
_entity.type
_entity.pdbx_description
1 polymer ?
#
loop_
_entity_poly.entity_id
_entity_poly.type
_entity_poly.pdbx_seq_one_letter_code
_entity_poly.pdbx_strand_id
1 'polypeptide(L)'
;LKPDPVTNRQDPNRFFDFFSHVPEATNMLTHLYTNLGTPASYREMDGNGVHAFRLVNDEGEQVFAKFRWISDQGVKNYTAAQAKEAGFNYLTDDLYGAISRGDHPSWNLMMQVLPVAEIGSLDYNPFDDTKEWLDRPWMKIGEMTLDEVPENFFEWTEQSAFAPSNMVPGIEPSPDRMLQGRLFSYADTQRYRVGANLFDLEVNAPRVAEAGDGPLNNNQNGQLN
;
A
#
# COMPACT_ATOMS: atom_id res chain seq x y z
N LEU A 1 7.70 -21.46 3.70
CA LEU A 1 6.97 -21.25 2.44
C LEU A 1 7.83 -21.40 1.18
N LYS A 2 9.06 -21.87 1.31
CA LYS A 2 9.94 -22.13 0.16
C LYS A 2 9.56 -23.46 -0.51
N PRO A 3 9.81 -23.62 -1.81
CA PRO A 3 9.68 -24.88 -2.50
C PRO A 3 10.52 -25.99 -1.86
N ASP A 4 10.24 -27.23 -2.20
CA ASP A 4 11.05 -28.36 -1.77
C ASP A 4 12.51 -28.18 -2.23
N PRO A 5 13.50 -28.28 -1.34
CA PRO A 5 14.88 -27.94 -1.67
C PRO A 5 15.54 -28.93 -2.65
N VAL A 6 14.98 -30.12 -2.82
CA VAL A 6 15.53 -31.16 -3.72
C VAL A 6 14.86 -31.09 -5.10
N THR A 7 13.54 -30.92 -5.12
CA THR A 7 12.73 -31.04 -6.35
C THR A 7 12.25 -29.70 -6.89
N ASN A 8 12.37 -28.60 -6.12
CA ASN A 8 11.81 -27.27 -6.39
C ASN A 8 10.27 -27.28 -6.61
N ARG A 9 9.58 -28.30 -6.11
CA ARG A 9 8.12 -28.40 -6.20
C ARG A 9 7.45 -27.57 -5.11
N GLN A 10 6.37 -26.89 -5.47
CA GLN A 10 5.46 -26.29 -4.51
C GLN A 10 4.67 -27.40 -3.81
N ASP A 11 4.60 -27.35 -2.49
CA ASP A 11 3.81 -28.26 -1.67
C ASP A 11 2.91 -27.46 -0.72
N PRO A 12 1.58 -27.45 -0.93
CA PRO A 12 0.64 -26.78 -0.06
C PRO A 12 0.71 -27.22 1.41
N ASN A 13 1.13 -28.45 1.69
CA ASN A 13 1.27 -28.92 3.07
C ASN A 13 2.30 -28.10 3.85
N ARG A 14 3.37 -27.65 3.20
CA ARG A 14 4.38 -26.78 3.83
C ARG A 14 3.83 -25.43 4.25
N PHE A 15 2.84 -24.91 3.52
CA PHE A 15 2.13 -23.69 3.89
C PHE A 15 1.34 -23.89 5.18
N PHE A 16 0.50 -24.93 5.23
CA PHE A 16 -0.31 -25.21 6.41
C PHE A 16 0.52 -25.68 7.60
N ASP A 17 1.58 -26.43 7.37
CA ASP A 17 2.52 -26.85 8.41
C ASP A 17 3.17 -25.64 9.08
N PHE A 18 3.67 -24.67 8.31
CA PHE A 18 4.23 -23.44 8.85
C PHE A 18 3.21 -22.70 9.73
N PHE A 19 2.00 -22.48 9.25
CA PHE A 19 0.99 -21.73 10.01
C PHE A 19 0.46 -22.51 11.21
N SER A 20 0.49 -23.84 11.19
CA SER A 20 0.14 -24.65 12.37
C SER A 20 1.12 -24.48 13.54
N HIS A 21 2.37 -24.13 13.24
CA HIS A 21 3.42 -23.84 14.22
C HIS A 21 3.55 -22.36 14.60
N VAL A 22 2.78 -21.46 13.96
CA VAL A 22 2.80 -20.00 14.21
C VAL A 22 1.39 -19.53 14.57
N PRO A 23 0.95 -19.77 15.82
CA PRO A 23 -0.43 -19.46 16.24
C PRO A 23 -0.79 -17.98 16.12
N GLU A 24 0.18 -17.08 16.13
CA GLU A 24 0.00 -15.63 15.91
C GLU A 24 -0.60 -15.33 14.54
N ALA A 25 -0.39 -16.20 13.55
CA ALA A 25 -0.93 -16.03 12.20
C ALA A 25 -2.42 -16.44 12.08
N THR A 26 -3.00 -17.08 13.10
CA THR A 26 -4.35 -17.66 13.03
C THR A 26 -5.42 -16.63 12.71
N ASN A 27 -5.36 -15.45 13.32
CA ASN A 27 -6.31 -14.38 13.06
C ASN A 27 -6.28 -13.95 11.58
N MET A 28 -5.11 -13.73 11.02
CA MET A 28 -4.94 -13.35 9.60
C MET A 28 -5.46 -14.45 8.66
N LEU A 29 -5.16 -15.72 8.95
CA LEU A 29 -5.67 -16.85 8.17
C LEU A 29 -7.20 -16.94 8.22
N THR A 30 -7.79 -16.71 9.40
CA THR A 30 -9.24 -16.70 9.55
C THR A 30 -9.87 -15.64 8.65
N HIS A 31 -9.35 -14.44 8.62
CA HIS A 31 -9.81 -13.38 7.70
C HIS A 31 -9.63 -13.77 6.23
N LEU A 32 -8.46 -14.30 5.87
CA LEU A 32 -8.13 -14.68 4.49
C LEU A 32 -9.09 -15.74 3.92
N TYR A 33 -9.52 -16.71 4.75
CA TYR A 33 -10.43 -17.79 4.35
C TYR A 33 -11.92 -17.49 4.59
N THR A 34 -12.25 -16.26 4.99
CA THR A 34 -13.65 -15.76 4.98
C THR A 34 -13.97 -15.10 3.65
N ASN A 35 -15.20 -14.59 3.52
CA ASN A 35 -15.60 -13.83 2.34
C ASN A 35 -14.80 -12.52 2.15
N LEU A 36 -14.03 -12.07 3.14
CA LEU A 36 -13.08 -10.97 2.99
C LEU A 36 -11.96 -11.27 1.98
N GLY A 37 -11.66 -12.55 1.76
CA GLY A 37 -10.71 -13.00 0.74
C GLY A 37 -11.27 -13.03 -0.68
N THR A 38 -12.58 -12.75 -0.87
CA THR A 38 -13.27 -12.78 -2.16
C THR A 38 -14.06 -11.48 -2.39
N PRO A 39 -13.39 -10.32 -2.51
CA PRO A 39 -14.09 -9.05 -2.75
C PRO A 39 -14.91 -9.11 -4.03
N ALA A 40 -16.06 -8.44 -4.05
CA ALA A 40 -16.94 -8.41 -5.22
C ALA A 40 -16.35 -7.55 -6.36
N SER A 41 -15.63 -6.48 -6.00
CA SER A 41 -14.85 -5.67 -6.94
C SER A 41 -13.72 -4.95 -6.21
N TYR A 42 -12.72 -4.44 -6.95
CA TYR A 42 -11.71 -3.54 -6.37
C TYR A 42 -12.32 -2.22 -5.89
N ARG A 43 -13.44 -1.79 -6.48
CA ARG A 43 -14.15 -0.57 -6.11
C ARG A 43 -14.80 -0.66 -4.72
N GLU A 44 -15.14 -1.87 -4.30
CA GLU A 44 -15.83 -2.20 -3.05
C GLU A 44 -14.86 -2.74 -1.98
N MET A 45 -13.63 -2.23 -1.98
CA MET A 45 -12.59 -2.57 -1.02
C MET A 45 -12.03 -1.32 -0.34
N ASP A 46 -11.83 -1.39 0.97
CA ASP A 46 -11.04 -0.41 1.70
C ASP A 46 -9.54 -0.67 1.54
N GLY A 47 -8.74 0.40 1.58
CA GLY A 47 -7.28 0.31 1.61
C GLY A 47 -6.76 0.67 3.00
N ASN A 48 -6.04 -0.25 3.65
CA ASN A 48 -5.54 -0.03 5.00
C ASN A 48 -4.02 0.12 5.01
N GLY A 49 -3.53 1.31 5.41
CA GLY A 49 -2.14 1.55 5.72
C GLY A 49 -1.84 1.05 7.14
N VAL A 50 -0.85 0.16 7.27
CA VAL A 50 -0.47 -0.42 8.56
C VAL A 50 0.60 0.41 9.29
N HIS A 51 1.44 1.10 8.52
CA HIS A 51 2.56 1.88 9.05
C HIS A 51 2.12 3.22 9.65
N ALA A 52 2.80 3.62 10.71
CA ALA A 52 2.77 4.99 11.18
C ALA A 52 3.88 5.80 10.50
N PHE A 53 3.54 7.01 10.05
CA PHE A 53 4.49 7.97 9.52
C PHE A 53 4.63 9.14 10.50
N ARG A 54 5.77 9.81 10.49
CA ARG A 54 5.95 11.07 11.20
C ARG A 54 5.58 12.21 10.27
N LEU A 55 4.72 13.10 10.74
CA LEU A 55 4.40 14.34 10.05
C LEU A 55 5.09 15.49 10.76
N VAL A 56 5.66 16.42 9.98
CA VAL A 56 6.40 17.59 10.47
C VAL A 56 5.87 18.81 9.74
N ASN A 57 5.42 19.83 10.48
CA ASN A 57 5.02 21.09 9.92
C ASN A 57 6.19 22.08 9.75
N ASP A 58 5.93 23.25 9.19
CA ASP A 58 6.95 24.28 8.93
C ASP A 58 7.58 24.83 10.21
N GLU A 59 6.88 24.75 11.36
CA GLU A 59 7.37 25.14 12.67
C GLU A 59 8.21 24.04 13.35
N GLY A 60 8.33 22.85 12.72
CA GLY A 60 9.04 21.71 13.24
C GLY A 60 8.26 20.92 14.30
N GLU A 61 6.97 21.19 14.47
CA GLU A 61 6.10 20.37 15.33
C GLU A 61 5.84 19.02 14.67
N GLN A 62 5.79 17.98 15.51
CA GLN A 62 5.73 16.60 15.04
C GLN A 62 4.53 15.86 15.63
N VAL A 63 3.92 15.05 14.76
CA VAL A 63 2.92 14.05 15.16
C VAL A 63 3.17 12.75 14.39
N PHE A 64 2.60 11.66 14.88
CA PHE A 64 2.53 10.42 14.08
C PHE A 64 1.15 10.25 13.49
N ALA A 65 1.08 9.68 12.29
CA ALA A 65 -0.16 9.46 11.57
C ALA A 65 -0.24 8.06 10.95
N LYS A 66 -1.43 7.47 10.95
CA LYS A 66 -1.81 6.32 10.13
C LYS A 66 -2.85 6.73 9.10
N PHE A 67 -2.84 6.08 7.94
CA PHE A 67 -3.73 6.40 6.82
C PHE A 67 -4.60 5.22 6.43
N ARG A 68 -5.79 5.52 5.91
CA ARG A 68 -6.74 4.52 5.43
C ARG A 68 -7.58 5.11 4.29
N TRP A 69 -7.86 4.31 3.29
CA TRP A 69 -8.79 4.61 2.23
C TRP A 69 -10.12 3.90 2.51
N ILE A 70 -11.21 4.64 2.56
CA ILE A 70 -12.56 4.09 2.74
C ILE A 70 -13.30 4.25 1.42
N SER A 71 -13.77 3.14 0.88
CA SER A 71 -14.53 3.12 -0.37
C SER A 71 -15.90 3.79 -0.20
N ASP A 72 -16.22 4.74 -1.10
CA ASP A 72 -17.55 5.35 -1.16
C ASP A 72 -18.61 4.39 -1.69
N GLN A 73 -18.20 3.31 -2.38
CA GLN A 73 -19.08 2.24 -2.85
C GLN A 73 -19.44 1.23 -1.75
N GLY A 74 -18.80 1.38 -0.57
CA GLY A 74 -18.90 0.43 0.52
C GLY A 74 -18.11 -0.86 0.28
N VAL A 75 -18.09 -1.75 1.28
CA VAL A 75 -17.39 -3.04 1.20
C VAL A 75 -18.38 -4.15 0.88
N LYS A 76 -18.09 -4.93 -0.17
CA LYS A 76 -18.88 -6.06 -0.57
C LYS A 76 -18.01 -7.23 -0.99
N ASN A 77 -18.42 -8.42 -0.55
CA ASN A 77 -17.68 -9.65 -0.78
C ASN A 77 -18.58 -10.72 -1.40
N TYR A 78 -18.01 -11.54 -2.26
CA TYR A 78 -18.67 -12.72 -2.82
C TYR A 78 -18.55 -13.91 -1.88
N THR A 79 -19.51 -14.80 -1.94
CA THR A 79 -19.34 -16.17 -1.46
C THR A 79 -18.34 -16.92 -2.37
N ALA A 80 -17.78 -18.01 -1.88
CA ALA A 80 -16.87 -18.84 -2.69
C ALA A 80 -17.52 -19.34 -3.99
N ALA A 81 -18.83 -19.62 -3.98
CA ALA A 81 -19.56 -20.03 -5.16
C ALA A 81 -19.66 -18.88 -6.20
N GLN A 82 -20.05 -17.68 -5.75
CA GLN A 82 -20.12 -16.50 -6.62
C GLN A 82 -18.77 -16.12 -7.21
N ALA A 83 -17.69 -16.14 -6.40
CA ALA A 83 -16.34 -15.85 -6.88
C ALA A 83 -15.88 -16.86 -7.95
N LYS A 84 -16.24 -18.14 -7.80
CA LYS A 84 -15.96 -19.16 -8.81
C LYS A 84 -16.71 -18.92 -10.12
N GLU A 85 -17.94 -18.46 -10.06
CA GLU A 85 -18.77 -18.16 -11.23
C GLU A 85 -18.32 -16.89 -11.94
N ALA A 86 -17.82 -15.89 -11.20
CA ALA A 86 -17.37 -14.62 -11.74
C ALA A 86 -16.15 -14.74 -12.69
N GLY A 87 -15.36 -15.80 -12.57
CA GLY A 87 -14.23 -16.07 -13.44
C GLY A 87 -12.91 -15.50 -12.93
N PHE A 88 -11.85 -15.64 -13.72
CA PHE A 88 -10.49 -15.33 -13.27
C PHE A 88 -10.20 -13.82 -13.18
N ASN A 89 -10.68 -13.04 -14.14
CA ASN A 89 -10.33 -11.62 -14.26
C ASN A 89 -11.42 -10.67 -13.75
N TYR A 90 -12.43 -11.15 -13.06
CA TYR A 90 -13.64 -10.38 -12.74
C TYR A 90 -13.37 -9.04 -12.03
N LEU A 91 -12.34 -8.97 -11.17
CA LEU A 91 -11.98 -7.74 -10.45
C LEU A 91 -11.44 -6.67 -11.40
N THR A 92 -10.59 -7.07 -12.34
CA THR A 92 -10.02 -6.16 -13.34
C THR A 92 -11.07 -5.74 -14.35
N ASP A 93 -11.88 -6.69 -14.83
CA ASP A 93 -12.94 -6.43 -15.79
C ASP A 93 -14.00 -5.47 -15.23
N ASP A 94 -14.34 -5.62 -13.94
CA ASP A 94 -15.26 -4.72 -13.24
C ASP A 94 -14.68 -3.30 -13.15
N LEU A 95 -13.44 -3.15 -12.65
CA LEU A 95 -12.81 -1.84 -12.45
C LEU A 95 -12.66 -1.08 -13.77
N TYR A 96 -12.04 -1.70 -14.77
CA TYR A 96 -11.82 -1.09 -16.07
C TYR A 96 -13.13 -0.80 -16.80
N GLY A 97 -14.09 -1.74 -16.72
CA GLY A 97 -15.42 -1.57 -17.29
C GLY A 97 -16.21 -0.44 -16.64
N ALA A 98 -16.11 -0.27 -15.32
CA ALA A 98 -16.77 0.82 -14.61
C ALA A 98 -16.20 2.19 -15.03
N ILE A 99 -14.88 2.35 -15.00
CA ILE A 99 -14.22 3.61 -15.40
C ILE A 99 -14.54 3.94 -16.85
N SER A 100 -14.45 2.96 -17.76
CA SER A 100 -14.74 3.16 -19.19
C SER A 100 -16.20 3.57 -19.47
N ARG A 101 -17.12 3.25 -18.58
CA ARG A 101 -18.54 3.68 -18.68
C ARG A 101 -18.83 5.01 -17.98
N GLY A 102 -17.82 5.64 -17.36
CA GLY A 102 -17.98 6.85 -16.56
C GLY A 102 -18.50 6.64 -15.14
N ASP A 103 -18.55 5.37 -14.67
CA ASP A 103 -18.86 5.02 -13.28
C ASP A 103 -17.56 5.04 -12.46
N HIS A 104 -17.10 6.25 -12.15
CA HIS A 104 -15.79 6.48 -11.54
C HIS A 104 -15.81 6.16 -10.05
N PRO A 105 -15.09 5.12 -9.59
CA PRO A 105 -15.04 4.80 -8.17
C PRO A 105 -14.20 5.80 -7.39
N SER A 106 -14.61 6.06 -6.14
CA SER A 106 -13.92 6.99 -5.25
C SER A 106 -13.68 6.42 -3.85
N TRP A 107 -12.68 6.99 -3.18
CA TRP A 107 -12.31 6.65 -1.80
C TRP A 107 -11.98 7.90 -1.01
N ASN A 108 -12.42 7.92 0.24
CA ASN A 108 -12.02 8.93 1.20
C ASN A 108 -10.68 8.57 1.84
N LEU A 109 -9.70 9.47 1.77
CA LEU A 109 -8.46 9.34 2.54
C LEU A 109 -8.73 9.78 3.98
N MET A 110 -8.55 8.86 4.89
CA MET A 110 -8.71 9.07 6.32
C MET A 110 -7.36 9.04 7.02
N MET A 111 -7.22 9.83 8.07
CA MET A 111 -6.01 9.91 8.88
C MET A 111 -6.34 9.83 10.36
N GLN A 112 -5.55 9.06 11.12
CA GLN A 112 -5.47 9.12 12.58
C GLN A 112 -4.20 9.86 12.96
N VAL A 113 -4.25 10.61 14.05
CA VAL A 113 -3.11 11.38 14.57
C VAL A 113 -2.79 10.97 16.00
N LEU A 114 -1.50 10.79 16.28
CA LEU A 114 -0.95 10.53 17.60
C LEU A 114 0.09 11.60 17.93
N PRO A 115 -0.18 12.51 18.88
CA PRO A 115 0.81 13.47 19.36
C PRO A 115 2.03 12.78 19.98
N VAL A 116 3.23 13.30 19.74
CA VAL A 116 4.47 12.74 20.28
C VAL A 116 4.45 12.67 21.81
N ALA A 117 3.86 13.67 22.46
CA ALA A 117 3.77 13.74 23.93
C ALA A 117 2.94 12.61 24.54
N GLU A 118 2.06 11.97 23.77
CA GLU A 118 1.16 10.93 24.27
C GLU A 118 1.73 9.51 24.15
N ILE A 119 2.83 9.33 23.40
CA ILE A 119 3.43 8.01 23.17
C ILE A 119 3.77 7.30 24.48
N GLY A 120 4.33 8.03 25.45
CA GLY A 120 4.75 7.47 26.75
C GLY A 120 3.60 7.04 27.66
N SER A 121 2.37 7.43 27.35
CA SER A 121 1.17 7.07 28.14
C SER A 121 0.43 5.85 27.58
N LEU A 122 0.82 5.34 26.41
CA LEU A 122 0.19 4.18 25.81
C LEU A 122 0.67 2.88 26.47
N ASP A 123 -0.23 1.93 26.61
CA ASP A 123 0.04 0.57 27.10
C ASP A 123 0.46 -0.41 25.98
N TYR A 124 0.58 0.09 24.78
CA TYR A 124 1.03 -0.65 23.59
C TYR A 124 2.07 0.15 22.80
N ASN A 125 2.84 -0.53 21.95
CA ASN A 125 3.75 0.11 21.01
C ASN A 125 2.96 0.61 19.76
N PRO A 126 2.80 1.93 19.56
CA PRO A 126 2.04 2.46 18.43
C PRO A 126 2.73 2.26 17.06
N PHE A 127 4.00 1.83 17.06
CA PHE A 127 4.80 1.52 15.85
C PHE A 127 4.86 0.02 15.55
N ASP A 128 4.06 -0.79 16.24
CA ASP A 128 3.85 -2.19 15.93
C ASP A 128 2.70 -2.32 14.93
N ASP A 129 2.98 -2.83 13.73
CA ASP A 129 2.00 -2.98 12.64
C ASP A 129 0.82 -3.90 12.99
N THR A 130 0.98 -4.73 14.02
CA THR A 130 -0.10 -5.59 14.51
C THR A 130 -1.09 -4.85 15.42
N LYS A 131 -0.81 -3.58 15.74
CA LYS A 131 -1.63 -2.75 16.63
C LYS A 131 -2.44 -1.72 15.88
N GLU A 132 -3.75 -1.71 16.13
CA GLU A 132 -4.63 -0.64 15.71
C GLU A 132 -4.68 0.46 16.78
N TRP A 133 -4.90 1.69 16.36
CA TRP A 133 -5.10 2.84 17.25
C TRP A 133 -6.60 3.02 17.52
N LEU A 134 -7.20 2.13 18.29
CA LEU A 134 -8.65 2.08 18.52
C LEU A 134 -9.20 3.29 19.29
N ASP A 135 -8.35 3.97 20.04
CA ASP A 135 -8.64 5.14 20.84
C ASP A 135 -8.56 6.48 20.08
N ARG A 136 -8.25 6.43 18.77
CA ARG A 136 -8.07 7.61 17.92
C ARG A 136 -9.15 7.71 16.86
N PRO A 137 -9.77 8.90 16.71
CA PRO A 137 -10.76 9.09 15.64
C PRO A 137 -10.09 9.16 14.26
N TRP A 138 -10.80 8.67 13.27
CA TRP A 138 -10.45 8.88 11.88
C TRP A 138 -10.98 10.22 11.39
N MET A 139 -10.15 10.99 10.71
CA MET A 139 -10.50 12.28 10.09
C MET A 139 -10.36 12.18 8.57
N LYS A 140 -11.34 12.64 7.81
CA LYS A 140 -11.23 12.76 6.35
C LYS A 140 -10.27 13.91 6.03
N ILE A 141 -9.26 13.63 5.21
CA ILE A 141 -8.26 14.61 4.79
C ILE A 141 -8.19 14.78 3.27
N GLY A 142 -8.81 13.90 2.51
CA GLY A 142 -8.81 13.95 1.05
C GLY A 142 -9.75 12.94 0.43
N GLU A 143 -9.76 12.94 -0.90
CA GLU A 143 -10.54 12.02 -1.72
C GLU A 143 -9.73 11.62 -2.96
N MET A 144 -9.88 10.40 -3.39
CA MET A 144 -9.33 9.87 -4.64
C MET A 144 -10.47 9.35 -5.50
N THR A 145 -10.47 9.76 -6.75
CA THR A 145 -11.39 9.22 -7.77
C THR A 145 -10.56 8.62 -8.91
N LEU A 146 -10.89 7.41 -9.34
CA LEU A 146 -10.27 6.79 -10.52
C LEU A 146 -11.17 7.06 -11.74
N ASP A 147 -10.74 7.95 -12.61
CA ASP A 147 -11.51 8.47 -13.73
C ASP A 147 -10.95 8.11 -15.10
N GLU A 148 -9.78 7.49 -15.15
CA GLU A 148 -9.11 7.12 -16.39
C GLU A 148 -8.45 5.73 -16.27
N VAL A 149 -8.48 4.97 -17.36
CA VAL A 149 -7.70 3.73 -17.50
C VAL A 149 -6.46 4.00 -18.37
N PRO A 150 -5.31 3.37 -18.07
CA PRO A 150 -4.11 3.59 -18.86
C PRO A 150 -4.28 3.04 -20.28
N GLU A 151 -3.78 3.77 -21.29
CA GLU A 151 -3.76 3.30 -22.67
C GLU A 151 -2.87 2.05 -22.84
N ASN A 152 -1.81 1.98 -22.06
CA ASN A 152 -0.87 0.86 -22.05
C ASN A 152 -0.54 0.48 -20.61
N PHE A 153 -1.07 -0.67 -20.16
CA PHE A 153 -0.86 -1.16 -18.80
C PHE A 153 0.63 -1.40 -18.48
N PHE A 154 1.40 -1.94 -19.45
CA PHE A 154 2.83 -2.20 -19.25
C PHE A 154 3.60 -0.90 -18.99
N GLU A 155 3.35 0.12 -19.80
CA GLU A 155 4.05 1.40 -19.71
C GLU A 155 3.68 2.19 -18.45
N TRP A 156 2.39 2.34 -18.20
CA TRP A 156 1.87 3.27 -17.17
C TRP A 156 1.58 2.63 -15.82
N THR A 157 1.49 1.30 -15.76
CA THR A 157 1.15 0.60 -14.51
C THR A 157 2.23 -0.38 -14.10
N GLU A 158 2.64 -1.31 -14.98
CA GLU A 158 3.60 -2.33 -14.60
C GLU A 158 4.99 -1.78 -14.30
N GLN A 159 5.43 -0.75 -15.03
CA GLN A 159 6.71 -0.07 -14.80
C GLN A 159 6.66 0.96 -13.67
N SER A 160 5.52 1.20 -13.08
CA SER A 160 5.37 2.07 -11.91
C SER A 160 6.13 1.51 -10.70
N ALA A 161 6.94 2.34 -10.06
CA ALA A 161 7.87 1.93 -9.00
C ALA A 161 7.56 2.64 -7.67
N PHE A 162 6.51 2.17 -6.98
CA PHE A 162 6.19 2.67 -5.64
C PHE A 162 7.22 2.20 -4.62
N ALA A 163 7.68 3.12 -3.78
CA ALA A 163 8.55 2.82 -2.65
C ALA A 163 8.18 3.69 -1.44
N PRO A 164 8.15 3.13 -0.22
CA PRO A 164 7.87 3.92 0.98
C PRO A 164 8.87 5.04 1.24
N SER A 165 10.06 4.97 0.65
CA SER A 165 11.09 6.01 0.72
C SER A 165 10.78 7.24 -0.15
N ASN A 166 9.83 7.17 -1.08
CA ASN A 166 9.42 8.28 -1.93
C ASN A 166 8.44 9.17 -1.16
N MET A 167 8.94 9.82 -0.12
CA MET A 167 8.17 10.73 0.73
C MET A 167 8.33 12.16 0.25
N VAL A 168 7.27 12.94 0.43
CA VAL A 168 7.27 14.39 0.18
C VAL A 168 7.72 15.14 1.44
N PRO A 169 8.17 16.39 1.32
CA PRO A 169 8.48 17.24 2.49
C PRO A 169 7.30 17.26 3.48
N GLY A 170 7.61 17.18 4.76
CA GLY A 170 6.60 17.10 5.83
C GLY A 170 6.15 15.69 6.19
N ILE A 171 6.50 14.66 5.40
CA ILE A 171 6.27 13.25 5.74
C ILE A 171 7.60 12.55 5.90
N GLU A 172 7.81 11.91 7.05
CA GLU A 172 9.04 11.24 7.41
C GLU A 172 8.78 9.82 7.94
N PRO A 173 9.78 8.94 7.93
CA PRO A 173 9.64 7.62 8.51
C PRO A 173 9.51 7.69 10.03
N SER A 174 8.73 6.78 10.60
CA SER A 174 8.62 6.56 12.03
C SER A 174 9.59 5.48 12.52
N PRO A 175 9.69 5.23 13.85
CA PRO A 175 10.42 4.09 14.43
C PRO A 175 9.84 2.71 14.15
N ASP A 176 8.78 2.60 13.34
CA ASP A 176 8.21 1.35 12.87
C ASP A 176 9.28 0.48 12.18
N ARG A 177 9.56 -0.69 12.75
CA ARG A 177 10.64 -1.58 12.28
C ARG A 177 10.38 -2.15 10.89
N MET A 178 9.13 -2.47 10.58
CA MET A 178 8.75 -2.98 9.26
C MET A 178 8.90 -1.87 8.21
N LEU A 179 8.46 -0.65 8.51
CA LEU A 179 8.66 0.51 7.63
C LEU A 179 10.15 0.73 7.37
N GLN A 180 10.99 0.74 8.40
CA GLN A 180 12.44 0.90 8.25
C GLN A 180 13.05 -0.14 7.32
N GLY A 181 12.64 -1.41 7.44
CA GLY A 181 13.05 -2.47 6.51
C GLY A 181 12.55 -2.24 5.09
N ARG A 182 11.33 -1.76 4.93
CA ARG A 182 10.72 -1.46 3.62
C ARG A 182 11.36 -0.26 2.91
N LEU A 183 11.80 0.77 3.64
CA LEU A 183 12.54 1.90 3.06
C LEU A 183 13.77 1.44 2.27
N PHE A 184 14.50 0.46 2.81
CA PHE A 184 15.66 -0.12 2.17
C PHE A 184 15.29 -1.10 1.05
N SER A 185 14.41 -2.05 1.34
CA SER A 185 14.13 -3.18 0.45
C SER A 185 13.48 -2.76 -0.88
N TYR A 186 12.57 -1.78 -0.85
CA TYR A 186 11.91 -1.31 -2.09
C TYR A 186 12.87 -0.55 -3.00
N ALA A 187 13.79 0.22 -2.47
CA ALA A 187 14.79 0.92 -3.27
C ALA A 187 15.66 -0.06 -4.08
N ASP A 188 16.04 -1.19 -3.46
CA ASP A 188 16.77 -2.26 -4.15
C ASP A 188 15.87 -3.04 -5.13
N THR A 189 14.71 -3.50 -4.65
CA THR A 189 13.79 -4.33 -5.41
C THR A 189 13.30 -3.65 -6.70
N GLN A 190 13.01 -2.35 -6.67
CA GLN A 190 12.53 -1.63 -7.84
C GLN A 190 13.62 -1.45 -8.89
N ARG A 191 14.87 -1.22 -8.48
CA ARG A 191 16.01 -1.21 -9.41
C ARG A 191 16.19 -2.56 -10.09
N TYR A 192 15.95 -3.65 -9.39
CA TYR A 192 16.05 -4.99 -9.93
C TYR A 192 14.89 -5.33 -10.86
N ARG A 193 13.66 -4.94 -10.51
CA ARG A 193 12.45 -5.25 -11.27
C ARG A 193 12.33 -4.39 -12.54
N VAL A 194 12.54 -3.08 -12.43
CA VAL A 194 12.32 -2.10 -13.50
C VAL A 194 13.61 -1.76 -14.24
N GLY A 195 14.71 -1.60 -13.52
CA GLY A 195 16.02 -1.24 -14.05
C GLY A 195 16.62 -0.05 -13.30
N ALA A 196 17.94 0.16 -13.52
CA ALA A 196 18.68 1.24 -12.85
C ALA A 196 18.17 2.64 -13.23
N ASN A 197 17.58 2.76 -14.42
CA ASN A 197 17.03 4.00 -14.99
C ASN A 197 15.55 4.24 -14.61
N LEU A 198 15.04 3.58 -13.60
CA LEU A 198 13.62 3.64 -13.24
C LEU A 198 13.08 5.07 -13.03
N PHE A 199 13.92 6.00 -12.58
CA PHE A 199 13.52 7.40 -12.38
C PHE A 199 13.53 8.24 -13.66
N ASP A 200 14.10 7.72 -14.75
CA ASP A 200 14.06 8.35 -16.07
C ASP A 200 12.77 7.98 -16.84
N LEU A 201 12.03 6.98 -16.36
CA LEU A 201 10.76 6.59 -16.94
C LEU A 201 9.68 7.61 -16.56
N GLU A 202 8.90 8.06 -17.55
CA GLU A 202 7.88 9.09 -17.35
C GLU A 202 6.88 8.75 -16.22
N VAL A 203 6.47 7.49 -16.11
CA VAL A 203 5.56 7.01 -15.07
C VAL A 203 6.10 7.20 -13.65
N ASN A 204 7.42 7.24 -13.48
CA ASN A 204 8.10 7.42 -12.20
C ASN A 204 8.68 8.82 -12.01
N ALA A 205 8.60 9.67 -13.03
CA ALA A 205 9.08 11.04 -12.96
C ALA A 205 8.12 11.92 -12.14
N PRO A 206 8.64 12.92 -11.41
CA PRO A 206 7.80 13.92 -10.75
C PRO A 206 6.96 14.68 -11.78
N ARG A 207 5.64 14.69 -11.63
CA ARG A 207 4.72 15.41 -12.54
C ARG A 207 4.57 16.89 -12.19
N VAL A 208 4.96 17.30 -10.99
CA VAL A 208 4.92 18.71 -10.58
C VAL A 208 6.18 19.38 -11.08
N ALA A 209 6.14 19.85 -12.29
CA ALA A 209 7.24 20.52 -12.95
C ALA A 209 6.92 21.96 -13.32
N GLU A 210 6.26 22.71 -12.47
CA GLU A 210 6.52 24.14 -12.43
C GLU A 210 7.71 24.37 -11.50
N ALA A 211 8.81 23.79 -11.91
CA ALA A 211 10.02 23.70 -11.14
C ALA A 211 10.90 24.89 -11.40
N GLY A 212 10.59 25.99 -10.74
CA GLY A 212 11.66 26.87 -10.31
C GLY A 212 12.46 26.28 -9.16
N ASP A 213 11.81 25.50 -8.28
CA ASP A 213 12.35 24.99 -7.02
C ASP A 213 12.11 23.49 -6.77
N GLY A 214 11.92 22.70 -7.82
CA GLY A 214 11.80 21.25 -7.70
C GLY A 214 13.09 20.61 -7.16
N PRO A 215 13.03 19.43 -6.53
CA PRO A 215 14.23 18.74 -6.07
C PRO A 215 15.17 18.55 -7.25
N LEU A 216 16.33 19.18 -7.18
CA LEU A 216 17.36 19.00 -8.17
C LEU A 216 17.79 17.54 -8.17
N ASN A 217 17.55 16.84 -9.28
CA ASN A 217 18.16 15.55 -9.48
C ASN A 217 19.63 15.76 -9.81
N ASN A 218 20.50 15.65 -8.79
CA ASN A 218 21.94 15.79 -8.95
C ASN A 218 22.58 14.51 -9.49
N ASN A 219 21.80 13.48 -9.80
CA ASN A 219 22.29 12.21 -10.32
C ASN A 219 22.04 12.14 -11.83
N GLN A 220 23.09 12.23 -12.61
CA GLN A 220 23.06 11.93 -14.03
C GLN A 220 23.25 10.42 -14.24
N ASN A 221 22.14 9.66 -14.33
CA ASN A 221 22.16 8.20 -14.55
C ASN A 221 23.13 7.45 -13.62
N GLY A 222 23.15 7.83 -12.34
CA GLY A 222 24.00 7.22 -11.33
C GLY A 222 25.42 7.77 -11.23
N GLN A 223 25.77 8.81 -11.98
CA GLN A 223 27.01 9.55 -11.80
C GLN A 223 26.78 10.72 -10.84
N LEU A 224 27.61 10.83 -9.83
CA LEU A 224 27.70 12.01 -8.99
C LEU A 224 28.52 13.08 -9.72
N ASN A 225 27.98 14.28 -9.86
CA ASN A 225 28.71 15.46 -10.29
C ASN A 225 29.51 16.04 -9.14
#